data_b21ceca24331cecfd5e3c7dd74841c4e
#
_entry.id   b21ceca24331cecfd5e3c7dd74841c4e
#
_cell.length_a   1.000
_cell.length_b   1.000
_cell.length_c   1.000
_cell.angle_alpha   90.00
_cell.angle_beta   90.00
_cell.angle_gamma   90.00
#
_symmetry.space_group_name_H-M   'P 1'
#
loop_
_entity.id
_entity.type
_entity.pdbx_description
1 polymer ?
#
loop_
_entity_poly.entity_id
_entity_poly.type
_entity_poly.pdbx_seq_one_letter_code
_entity_poly.pdbx_strand_id
1 'polypeptide(L)'
;NAFLEGNWDADKVTYYTPYLNGDKFDILKDGEKCCNILKLDFDILWRNLWRDYDLSKFKKDYTQSKAKFNKIKNGYYIQNNLVNFEYLIKNSLNTKKVYNDTEWEWPKGRRNLNEHNIKCAIREFEEESGLPKNKIELLSTKSYEEVYIAVNNVRYRHIYYIAKCIKSDNTIKNLFNPTNKTQVKEVKDVKWLNSENVINNIRDIYVERIELFKRIDKIIKKKELFN
;
A
#
# COMPACT_ATOMS: atom_id res chain seq x y z
N ASN A 1 5.90 5.66 -1.75
CA ASN A 1 5.33 6.95 -1.32
C ASN A 1 5.88 7.33 0.05
N ALA A 2 5.63 6.54 1.08
CA ALA A 2 6.05 6.84 2.45
C ALA A 2 7.54 7.23 2.59
N PHE A 3 8.43 6.61 1.84
CA PHE A 3 9.84 6.97 1.84
C PHE A 3 10.08 8.39 1.32
N LEU A 4 9.55 8.76 0.16
CA LEU A 4 9.72 10.11 -0.41
C LEU A 4 9.00 11.18 0.41
N GLU A 5 7.92 10.82 1.09
CA GLU A 5 7.20 11.70 2.02
C GLU A 5 7.95 11.89 3.35
N GLY A 6 9.07 11.18 3.54
CA GLY A 6 9.89 11.25 4.73
C GLY A 6 9.26 10.55 5.93
N ASN A 7 8.42 9.57 5.68
CA ASN A 7 7.84 8.69 6.69
C ASN A 7 8.77 7.48 6.88
N TRP A 8 9.95 7.69 7.42
CA TRP A 8 10.89 6.62 7.78
C TRP A 8 11.22 6.69 9.27
N ASP A 9 11.50 5.52 9.80
CA ASP A 9 12.08 5.34 11.11
C ASP A 9 13.41 4.59 10.88
N ALA A 10 14.48 5.07 11.49
CA ALA A 10 15.81 4.44 11.36
C ALA A 10 15.79 2.96 11.77
N ASP A 11 14.89 2.59 12.69
CA ASP A 11 14.71 1.22 13.16
C ASP A 11 13.73 0.41 12.30
N LYS A 12 12.96 1.06 11.41
CA LYS A 12 11.86 0.46 10.62
C LYS A 12 12.01 0.62 9.11
N VAL A 13 13.12 1.12 8.62
CA VAL A 13 13.36 1.38 7.18
C VAL A 13 13.25 0.13 6.29
N THR A 14 13.25 -1.03 6.90
CA THR A 14 13.13 -2.33 6.24
C THR A 14 11.86 -2.54 5.42
N TYR A 15 10.88 -1.63 5.52
CA TYR A 15 9.55 -1.83 4.97
C TYR A 15 9.27 -1.06 3.67
N TYR A 16 10.22 -0.26 3.18
CA TYR A 16 9.97 0.61 2.04
C TYR A 16 10.96 0.34 0.91
N THR A 17 10.57 -0.51 -0.03
CA THR A 17 11.25 -0.63 -1.32
C THR A 17 10.68 0.40 -2.29
N PRO A 18 11.46 1.37 -2.78
CA PRO A 18 10.98 2.28 -3.83
C PRO A 18 10.90 1.56 -5.17
N TYR A 19 9.81 1.76 -5.88
CA TYR A 19 9.65 1.33 -7.26
C TYR A 19 9.81 2.54 -8.19
N LEU A 20 10.64 2.39 -9.21
CA LEU A 20 10.76 3.35 -10.29
C LEU A 20 10.47 2.64 -11.62
N ASN A 21 9.55 3.21 -12.42
CA ASN A 21 9.27 2.80 -13.80
C ASN A 21 8.90 1.34 -14.02
N GLY A 22 8.22 0.70 -13.06
CA GLY A 22 7.78 -0.69 -13.22
C GLY A 22 8.86 -1.75 -12.99
N ASP A 23 10.12 -1.36 -12.84
CA ASP A 23 11.20 -2.28 -12.52
C ASP A 23 11.18 -2.62 -11.02
N LYS A 24 11.24 -3.90 -10.70
CA LYS A 24 11.39 -4.37 -9.32
C LYS A 24 12.76 -3.92 -8.82
N PHE A 25 12.76 -3.12 -7.77
CA PHE A 25 13.98 -2.76 -7.06
C PHE A 25 14.34 -3.86 -6.09
N ASP A 26 15.28 -4.70 -6.46
CA ASP A 26 15.89 -5.69 -5.58
C ASP A 26 17.08 -5.05 -4.86
N ILE A 27 16.85 -4.53 -3.66
CA ILE A 27 17.90 -3.94 -2.82
C ILE A 27 19.01 -4.96 -2.54
N LEU A 28 18.70 -6.25 -2.57
CA LEU A 28 19.62 -7.30 -2.13
C LEU A 28 20.55 -7.81 -3.24
N LYS A 29 20.13 -7.72 -4.49
CA LYS A 29 20.96 -8.20 -5.62
C LYS A 29 21.92 -7.17 -6.15
N ASP A 30 21.60 -5.89 -5.98
CA ASP A 30 22.33 -4.81 -6.62
C ASP A 30 22.51 -3.60 -5.68
N GLY A 31 23.36 -3.71 -4.66
CA GLY A 31 23.74 -2.58 -3.80
C GLY A 31 24.17 -1.33 -4.62
N GLU A 32 24.74 -1.55 -5.81
CA GLU A 32 25.10 -0.48 -6.76
C GLU A 32 23.87 0.20 -7.38
N LYS A 33 22.76 -0.52 -7.67
CA LYS A 33 21.55 0.08 -8.21
C LYS A 33 20.80 0.94 -7.19
N CYS A 34 20.80 0.54 -5.92
CA CYS A 34 20.28 1.38 -4.84
C CYS A 34 21.04 2.69 -4.74
N CYS A 35 22.37 2.64 -4.78
CA CYS A 35 23.22 3.83 -4.78
C CYS A 35 22.90 4.75 -5.98
N ASN A 36 22.53 4.21 -7.12
CA ASN A 36 22.19 5.00 -8.29
C ASN A 36 20.87 5.77 -8.16
N ILE A 37 19.83 5.19 -7.51
CA ILE A 37 18.59 5.94 -7.21
C ILE A 37 18.85 7.07 -6.23
N LEU A 38 19.67 6.84 -5.24
CA LEU A 38 20.00 7.87 -4.23
C LEU A 38 20.77 9.05 -4.82
N LYS A 39 21.37 8.85 -6.01
CA LYS A 39 21.98 9.93 -6.81
C LYS A 39 20.96 10.74 -7.58
N LEU A 40 19.73 10.23 -7.77
CA LEU A 40 18.69 10.96 -8.48
C LEU A 40 18.22 12.19 -7.69
N ASP A 41 17.79 13.17 -8.45
CA ASP A 41 17.16 14.36 -7.88
C ASP A 41 15.77 14.01 -7.33
N PHE A 42 15.42 14.65 -6.20
CA PHE A 42 14.11 14.47 -5.59
C PHE A 42 12.97 14.79 -6.56
N ASP A 43 13.12 15.77 -7.40
CA ASP A 43 12.09 16.21 -8.34
C ASP A 43 11.81 15.16 -9.42
N ILE A 44 12.83 14.43 -9.82
CA ILE A 44 12.69 13.27 -10.73
C ILE A 44 11.93 12.14 -10.03
N LEU A 45 12.33 11.81 -8.81
CA LEU A 45 11.69 10.76 -8.01
C LEU A 45 10.23 11.09 -7.73
N TRP A 46 9.95 12.34 -7.37
CA TRP A 46 8.60 12.82 -7.07
C TRP A 46 7.69 12.76 -8.28
N ARG A 47 8.16 13.22 -9.45
CA ARG A 47 7.41 13.16 -10.72
C ARG A 47 7.13 11.73 -11.15
N ASN A 48 8.09 10.82 -11.01
CA ASN A 48 7.89 9.40 -11.33
C ASN A 48 6.87 8.73 -10.41
N LEU A 49 6.80 9.17 -9.15
CA LEU A 49 5.84 8.65 -8.18
C LEU A 49 4.41 9.14 -8.46
N TRP A 50 4.27 10.42 -8.74
CA TRP A 50 2.96 11.08 -8.87
C TRP A 50 2.53 11.29 -10.31
N ARG A 51 3.26 10.78 -11.30
CA ARG A 51 2.99 10.90 -12.75
C ARG A 51 2.13 12.14 -13.06
N ASP A 52 1.05 12.08 -13.77
CA ASP A 52 0.21 13.21 -14.21
C ASP A 52 -0.55 13.96 -13.09
N TYR A 53 -0.07 13.93 -11.86
CA TYR A 53 -0.75 14.57 -10.75
C TYR A 53 -0.57 16.10 -10.81
N ASP A 54 -1.66 16.83 -10.57
CA ASP A 54 -1.62 18.30 -10.42
C ASP A 54 -0.79 18.68 -9.17
N LEU A 55 0.49 18.97 -9.40
CA LEU A 55 1.45 19.30 -8.35
C LEU A 55 1.03 20.51 -7.50
N SER A 56 0.09 21.36 -8.01
CA SER A 56 -0.40 22.52 -7.28
C SER A 56 -1.15 22.14 -6.01
N LYS A 57 -1.88 21.02 -6.04
CA LYS A 57 -2.64 20.48 -4.88
C LYS A 57 -1.74 19.93 -3.78
N PHE A 58 -0.53 19.49 -4.12
CA PHE A 58 0.41 18.84 -3.21
C PHE A 58 1.66 19.68 -2.93
N LYS A 59 1.63 20.96 -3.21
CA LYS A 59 2.79 21.87 -3.01
C LYS A 59 3.36 21.82 -1.60
N LYS A 60 2.48 21.73 -0.58
CA LYS A 60 2.90 21.62 0.82
C LYS A 60 3.61 20.30 1.07
N ASP A 61 3.02 19.18 0.64
CA ASP A 61 3.57 17.84 0.83
C ASP A 61 4.89 17.68 0.07
N TYR A 62 4.96 18.17 -1.17
CA TYR A 62 6.18 18.23 -1.97
C TYR A 62 7.29 18.97 -1.23
N THR A 63 7.01 20.19 -0.73
CA THR A 63 8.03 21.01 -0.06
C THR A 63 8.55 20.34 1.21
N GLN A 64 7.66 19.79 2.02
CA GLN A 64 8.02 19.08 3.25
C GLN A 64 8.80 17.80 2.96
N SER A 65 8.37 17.02 1.98
CA SER A 65 9.01 15.77 1.58
C SER A 65 10.41 16.03 1.00
N LYS A 66 10.55 17.08 0.17
CA LYS A 66 11.84 17.50 -0.38
C LYS A 66 12.83 17.92 0.72
N ALA A 67 12.37 18.68 1.70
CA ALA A 67 13.21 19.09 2.82
C ALA A 67 13.70 17.86 3.63
N LYS A 68 12.81 16.92 3.94
CA LYS A 68 13.16 15.67 4.63
C LYS A 68 14.12 14.81 3.81
N PHE A 69 13.83 14.62 2.51
CA PHE A 69 14.70 13.86 1.61
C PHE A 69 16.11 14.44 1.56
N ASN A 70 16.24 15.76 1.42
CA ASN A 70 17.55 16.43 1.42
C ASN A 70 18.26 16.29 2.77
N LYS A 71 17.53 16.35 3.88
CA LYS A 71 18.09 16.12 5.21
C LYS A 71 18.72 14.74 5.34
N ILE A 72 18.02 13.67 4.90
CA ILE A 72 18.57 12.31 4.96
C ILE A 72 19.67 12.11 3.91
N LYS A 73 19.58 12.74 2.74
CA LYS A 73 20.61 12.68 1.69
C LYS A 73 21.94 13.28 2.18
N ASN A 74 21.88 14.39 2.89
CA ASN A 74 23.06 15.06 3.45
C ASN A 74 23.54 14.37 4.73
N GLY A 75 22.70 13.58 5.37
CA GLY A 75 22.99 12.94 6.65
C GLY A 75 22.77 13.88 7.84
N TYR A 76 22.46 13.31 8.97
CA TYR A 76 22.36 13.99 10.27
C TYR A 76 22.70 13.03 11.40
N TYR A 77 23.03 13.57 12.56
CA TYR A 77 23.44 12.76 13.70
C TYR A 77 22.28 12.49 14.65
N ILE A 78 22.14 11.25 15.08
CA ILE A 78 21.30 10.82 16.19
C ILE A 78 22.21 10.06 17.17
N GLN A 79 22.34 10.57 18.39
CA GLN A 79 23.17 9.93 19.44
C GLN A 79 24.56 9.48 18.91
N ASN A 80 25.27 10.38 18.26
CA ASN A 80 26.59 10.15 17.64
C ASN A 80 26.62 9.20 16.42
N ASN A 81 25.50 8.68 15.95
CA ASN A 81 25.41 7.90 14.72
C ASN A 81 25.02 8.80 13.55
N LEU A 82 25.79 8.78 12.48
CA LEU A 82 25.43 9.44 11.23
C LEU A 82 24.30 8.65 10.55
N VAL A 83 23.13 9.27 10.45
CA VAL A 83 21.97 8.71 9.73
C VAL A 83 21.91 9.36 8.36
N ASN A 84 22.09 8.57 7.32
CA ASN A 84 21.97 8.95 5.92
C ASN A 84 21.38 7.79 5.12
N PHE A 85 21.27 7.91 3.80
CA PHE A 85 20.76 6.84 2.97
C PHE A 85 21.56 5.55 3.08
N GLU A 86 22.88 5.65 3.11
CA GLU A 86 23.76 4.49 3.24
C GLU A 86 23.53 3.73 4.55
N TYR A 87 23.39 4.45 5.66
CA TYR A 87 23.02 3.88 6.96
C TYR A 87 21.66 3.16 6.89
N LEU A 88 20.65 3.78 6.27
CA LEU A 88 19.33 3.20 6.16
C LEU A 88 19.34 1.92 5.30
N ILE A 89 20.06 1.94 4.16
CA ILE A 89 20.22 0.77 3.28
C ILE A 89 20.93 -0.36 4.04
N LYS A 90 22.05 -0.06 4.69
CA LYS A 90 22.81 -1.05 5.45
C LYS A 90 21.99 -1.71 6.55
N ASN A 91 21.19 -0.92 7.28
CA ASN A 91 20.30 -1.47 8.30
C ASN A 91 19.17 -2.29 7.69
N SER A 92 18.64 -1.90 6.52
CA SER A 92 17.63 -2.68 5.83
C SER A 92 18.11 -4.04 5.37
N LEU A 93 19.38 -4.16 5.00
CA LEU A 93 19.99 -5.43 4.58
C LEU A 93 20.16 -6.43 5.74
N ASN A 94 20.19 -5.94 6.98
CA ASN A 94 20.32 -6.78 8.17
C ASN A 94 18.98 -7.41 8.62
N THR A 95 17.89 -7.16 7.93
CA THR A 95 16.58 -7.71 8.30
C THR A 95 16.36 -9.10 7.74
N LYS A 96 15.67 -9.92 8.56
CA LYS A 96 15.48 -11.35 8.27
C LYS A 96 14.52 -11.64 7.10
N LYS A 97 13.74 -10.68 6.62
CA LYS A 97 12.72 -10.90 5.58
C LYS A 97 12.77 -9.85 4.49
N VAL A 98 12.93 -10.33 3.28
CA VAL A 98 12.91 -9.53 2.04
C VAL A 98 11.59 -9.78 1.35
N TYR A 99 10.92 -8.71 0.96
CA TYR A 99 9.69 -8.77 0.18
C TYR A 99 10.02 -8.48 -1.30
N ASN A 100 9.78 -9.45 -2.16
CA ASN A 100 10.06 -9.35 -3.60
C ASN A 100 8.99 -8.57 -4.38
N ASP A 101 7.81 -8.40 -3.80
CA ASP A 101 6.67 -7.76 -4.44
C ASP A 101 6.18 -6.54 -3.67
N THR A 102 5.42 -5.68 -4.39
CA THR A 102 4.65 -4.61 -3.77
C THR A 102 3.66 -5.19 -2.76
N GLU A 103 3.32 -4.39 -1.78
CA GLU A 103 2.32 -4.75 -0.79
C GLU A 103 0.95 -4.95 -1.46
N TRP A 104 0.28 -6.04 -1.05
CA TRP A 104 -1.10 -6.32 -1.42
C TRP A 104 -2.03 -5.85 -0.32
N GLU A 105 -3.08 -5.16 -0.72
CA GLU A 105 -4.13 -4.69 0.18
C GLU A 105 -5.50 -4.99 -0.40
N TRP A 106 -6.52 -4.99 0.44
CA TRP A 106 -7.92 -4.98 -0.02
C TRP A 106 -8.28 -3.60 -0.53
N PRO A 107 -9.21 -3.47 -1.49
CA PRO A 107 -9.71 -2.20 -1.96
C PRO A 107 -10.16 -1.32 -0.79
N LYS A 108 -9.63 -0.11 -0.70
CA LYS A 108 -9.89 0.83 0.39
C LYS A 108 -9.53 2.25 0.04
N GLY A 109 -10.29 3.18 0.58
CA GLY A 109 -9.95 4.59 0.48
C GLY A 109 -10.66 5.44 1.52
N ARG A 110 -10.54 6.74 1.39
CA ARG A 110 -11.11 7.71 2.32
C ARG A 110 -12.53 8.07 1.91
N ARG A 111 -13.39 8.18 2.93
CA ARG A 111 -14.74 8.70 2.71
C ARG A 111 -14.70 10.13 2.19
N ASN A 112 -15.56 10.42 1.23
CA ASN A 112 -15.90 11.77 0.87
C ASN A 112 -16.72 12.45 1.98
N LEU A 113 -16.83 13.77 1.92
CA LEU A 113 -17.67 14.52 2.85
C LEU A 113 -19.11 13.99 2.79
N ASN A 114 -19.70 13.66 3.96
CA ASN A 114 -21.06 13.11 4.10
C ASN A 114 -21.29 11.73 3.44
N GLU A 115 -20.26 11.00 3.05
CA GLU A 115 -20.37 9.66 2.50
C GLU A 115 -20.50 8.62 3.63
N HIS A 116 -21.44 7.68 3.50
CA HIS A 116 -21.55 6.53 4.43
C HIS A 116 -20.46 5.49 4.16
N ASN A 117 -20.00 4.77 5.20
CA ASN A 117 -18.93 3.76 5.10
C ASN A 117 -19.18 2.72 4.00
N ILE A 118 -20.41 2.19 3.90
CA ILE A 118 -20.78 1.19 2.87
C ILE A 118 -20.67 1.78 1.46
N LYS A 119 -21.12 3.02 1.25
CA LYS A 119 -21.02 3.69 -0.04
C LYS A 119 -19.56 3.92 -0.44
N CYS A 120 -18.75 4.37 0.50
CA CYS A 120 -17.30 4.50 0.31
C CYS A 120 -16.69 3.15 -0.07
N ALA A 121 -16.95 2.09 0.70
CA ALA A 121 -16.39 0.76 0.43
C ALA A 121 -16.75 0.24 -0.97
N ILE A 122 -18.01 0.45 -1.42
CA ILE A 122 -18.45 0.06 -2.76
C ILE A 122 -17.75 0.90 -3.83
N ARG A 123 -17.65 2.21 -3.65
CA ARG A 123 -16.99 3.11 -4.61
C ARG A 123 -15.51 2.77 -4.77
N GLU A 124 -14.77 2.66 -3.67
CA GLU A 124 -13.35 2.29 -3.69
C GLU A 124 -13.14 0.89 -4.31
N PHE A 125 -14.06 -0.05 -4.01
CA PHE A 125 -14.02 -1.36 -4.65
C PHE A 125 -14.19 -1.26 -6.17
N GLU A 126 -15.12 -0.46 -6.68
CA GLU A 126 -15.33 -0.24 -8.11
C GLU A 126 -14.10 0.43 -8.76
N GLU A 127 -13.56 1.47 -8.11
CA GLU A 127 -12.43 2.25 -8.61
C GLU A 127 -11.15 1.41 -8.70
N GLU A 128 -10.82 0.67 -7.64
CA GLU A 128 -9.58 -0.11 -7.55
C GLU A 128 -9.68 -1.48 -8.23
N SER A 129 -10.80 -2.20 -8.09
CA SER A 129 -10.93 -3.53 -8.69
C SER A 129 -11.36 -3.52 -10.17
N GLY A 130 -11.95 -2.42 -10.63
CA GLY A 130 -12.56 -2.35 -11.96
C GLY A 130 -13.87 -3.14 -12.10
N LEU A 131 -14.35 -3.79 -11.03
CA LEU A 131 -15.62 -4.50 -11.01
C LEU A 131 -16.77 -3.57 -10.62
N PRO A 132 -17.83 -3.47 -11.45
CA PRO A 132 -18.97 -2.63 -11.11
C PRO A 132 -19.81 -3.25 -9.96
N LYS A 133 -20.42 -2.40 -9.16
CA LYS A 133 -21.22 -2.79 -7.98
C LYS A 133 -22.32 -3.80 -8.25
N ASN A 134 -22.87 -3.86 -9.48
CA ASN A 134 -23.88 -4.84 -9.87
C ASN A 134 -23.34 -6.27 -10.03
N LYS A 135 -22.05 -6.47 -9.89
CA LYS A 135 -21.37 -7.79 -9.89
C LYS A 135 -21.12 -8.32 -8.49
N ILE A 136 -21.44 -7.54 -7.46
CA ILE A 136 -21.26 -7.94 -6.07
C ILE A 136 -22.55 -7.77 -5.28
N GLU A 137 -22.70 -8.60 -4.26
CA GLU A 137 -23.78 -8.53 -3.27
C GLU A 137 -23.14 -8.49 -1.88
N LEU A 138 -23.48 -7.47 -1.10
CA LEU A 138 -23.06 -7.39 0.30
C LEU A 138 -23.73 -8.52 1.10
N LEU A 139 -22.91 -9.34 1.76
CA LEU A 139 -23.44 -10.44 2.58
C LEU A 139 -24.14 -9.96 3.86
N SER A 140 -23.71 -8.80 4.37
CA SER A 140 -24.37 -8.13 5.48
C SER A 140 -23.90 -6.68 5.61
N THR A 141 -24.62 -5.90 6.42
CA THR A 141 -24.18 -4.54 6.83
C THR A 141 -23.19 -4.56 7.98
N LYS A 142 -22.85 -5.75 8.50
CA LYS A 142 -21.84 -5.92 9.56
C LYS A 142 -20.46 -5.54 9.04
N SER A 143 -19.81 -4.64 9.76
CA SER A 143 -18.43 -4.24 9.45
C SER A 143 -17.41 -5.00 10.26
N TYR A 144 -16.19 -5.05 9.71
CA TYR A 144 -15.00 -5.60 10.33
C TYR A 144 -13.94 -4.49 10.37
N GLU A 145 -13.20 -4.39 11.46
CA GLU A 145 -12.32 -3.27 11.70
C GLU A 145 -10.88 -3.72 11.90
N GLU A 146 -9.97 -3.01 11.25
CA GLU A 146 -8.54 -3.02 11.50
C GLU A 146 -8.17 -1.68 12.11
N VAL A 147 -7.57 -1.71 13.30
CA VAL A 147 -7.14 -0.50 14.01
C VAL A 147 -5.66 -0.64 14.33
N TYR A 148 -4.88 0.34 13.91
CA TYR A 148 -3.45 0.37 14.18
C TYR A 148 -2.94 1.80 14.39
N ILE A 149 -1.78 1.92 15.03
CA ILE A 149 -1.06 3.18 15.17
C ILE A 149 0.10 3.16 14.18
N ALA A 150 0.11 4.12 13.25
CA ALA A 150 1.19 4.22 12.28
C ALA A 150 2.43 4.92 12.89
N VAL A 151 3.54 4.89 12.16
CA VAL A 151 4.82 5.49 12.58
C VAL A 151 4.75 7.00 12.89
N ASN A 152 3.75 7.68 12.37
CA ASN A 152 3.46 9.09 12.67
C ASN A 152 2.65 9.30 13.96
N ASN A 153 2.45 8.25 14.77
CA ASN A 153 1.61 8.20 15.97
C ASN A 153 0.13 8.52 15.73
N VAL A 154 -0.32 8.45 14.48
CA VAL A 154 -1.74 8.61 14.13
C VAL A 154 -2.42 7.26 14.20
N ARG A 155 -3.56 7.21 14.88
CA ARG A 155 -4.43 6.03 14.93
C ARG A 155 -5.26 5.97 13.66
N TYR A 156 -5.09 4.90 12.90
CA TYR A 156 -5.89 4.59 11.72
C TYR A 156 -6.94 3.53 12.05
N ARG A 157 -8.10 3.65 11.41
CA ARG A 157 -9.20 2.71 11.51
C ARG A 157 -9.71 2.42 10.11
N HIS A 158 -9.51 1.20 9.63
CA HIS A 158 -10.08 0.72 8.39
C HIS A 158 -11.35 -0.09 8.69
N ILE A 159 -12.39 0.14 7.90
CA ILE A 159 -13.69 -0.53 8.04
C ILE A 159 -13.94 -1.33 6.77
N TYR A 160 -14.09 -2.64 6.92
CA TYR A 160 -14.28 -3.57 5.82
C TYR A 160 -15.67 -4.18 5.84
N TYR A 161 -16.19 -4.50 4.68
CA TYR A 161 -17.43 -5.23 4.47
C TYR A 161 -17.14 -6.47 3.61
N ILE A 162 -17.96 -7.50 3.74
CA ILE A 162 -17.83 -8.72 2.96
C ILE A 162 -18.91 -8.71 1.89
N ALA A 163 -18.50 -8.96 0.65
CA ALA A 163 -19.38 -9.10 -0.48
C ALA A 163 -19.12 -10.43 -1.21
N LYS A 164 -20.19 -10.96 -1.81
CA LYS A 164 -20.13 -12.12 -2.69
C LYS A 164 -20.17 -11.66 -4.13
N CYS A 165 -19.35 -12.26 -4.99
CA CYS A 165 -19.45 -12.07 -6.43
C CYS A 165 -20.68 -12.83 -6.97
N ILE A 166 -21.56 -12.15 -7.71
CA ILE A 166 -22.85 -12.70 -8.15
C ILE A 166 -22.68 -13.61 -9.36
N LYS A 167 -21.71 -13.37 -10.23
CA LYS A 167 -21.44 -14.16 -11.44
C LYS A 167 -19.96 -14.35 -11.67
N SER A 168 -19.57 -15.59 -11.91
CA SER A 168 -18.23 -15.96 -12.37
C SER A 168 -18.23 -16.02 -13.89
N ASP A 169 -18.22 -14.90 -14.58
CA ASP A 169 -17.96 -14.85 -16.01
C ASP A 169 -16.47 -14.54 -16.29
N ASN A 170 -16.05 -14.66 -17.53
CA ASN A 170 -14.66 -14.41 -17.93
C ASN A 170 -14.21 -12.95 -17.68
N THR A 171 -15.13 -12.01 -17.45
CA THR A 171 -14.83 -10.61 -17.14
C THR A 171 -14.23 -10.44 -15.75
N ILE A 172 -14.38 -11.44 -14.88
CA ILE A 172 -13.87 -11.43 -13.50
C ILE A 172 -12.40 -11.90 -13.44
N LYS A 173 -11.88 -12.53 -14.51
CA LYS A 173 -10.51 -13.07 -14.51
C LYS A 173 -9.42 -12.01 -14.68
N ASN A 174 -9.69 -10.95 -15.44
CA ASN A 174 -8.75 -9.87 -15.70
C ASN A 174 -9.30 -8.55 -15.14
N LEU A 175 -9.10 -8.35 -13.85
CA LEU A 175 -9.61 -7.18 -13.14
C LEU A 175 -8.82 -5.91 -13.42
N PHE A 176 -7.51 -6.03 -13.66
CA PHE A 176 -6.66 -4.89 -13.96
C PHE A 176 -6.78 -4.50 -15.44
N ASN A 177 -7.23 -3.27 -15.69
CA ASN A 177 -7.34 -2.71 -17.01
C ASN A 177 -6.36 -1.54 -17.20
N PRO A 178 -5.26 -1.73 -17.96
CA PRO A 178 -4.25 -0.70 -18.17
C PRO A 178 -4.76 0.55 -18.91
N THR A 179 -5.94 0.49 -19.53
CA THR A 179 -6.56 1.66 -20.18
C THR A 179 -7.49 2.44 -19.26
N ASN A 180 -7.86 1.87 -18.10
CA ASN A 180 -8.64 2.56 -17.09
C ASN A 180 -7.76 3.53 -16.29
N LYS A 181 -7.83 4.81 -16.63
CA LYS A 181 -7.01 5.86 -16.03
C LYS A 181 -7.18 5.99 -14.50
N THR A 182 -8.38 5.73 -13.98
CA THR A 182 -8.63 5.77 -12.53
C THR A 182 -7.93 4.61 -11.84
N GLN A 183 -8.12 3.40 -12.34
CA GLN A 183 -7.52 2.20 -11.77
C GLN A 183 -5.98 2.26 -11.82
N VAL A 184 -5.38 2.64 -12.97
CA VAL A 184 -3.92 2.74 -13.14
C VAL A 184 -3.26 3.76 -12.22
N LYS A 185 -4.00 4.78 -11.79
CA LYS A 185 -3.47 5.77 -10.83
C LYS A 185 -3.34 5.22 -9.42
N GLU A 186 -4.23 4.34 -9.02
CA GLU A 186 -4.37 3.89 -7.63
C GLU A 186 -3.79 2.51 -7.39
N VAL A 187 -3.93 1.60 -8.36
CA VAL A 187 -3.46 0.23 -8.22
C VAL A 187 -2.52 -0.17 -9.34
N LYS A 188 -1.62 -1.09 -9.03
CA LYS A 188 -0.65 -1.66 -9.98
C LYS A 188 -1.13 -2.96 -10.59
N ASP A 189 -1.89 -3.73 -9.83
CA ASP A 189 -2.44 -5.02 -10.24
C ASP A 189 -3.61 -5.39 -9.32
N VAL A 190 -4.54 -6.23 -9.80
CA VAL A 190 -5.68 -6.75 -9.04
C VAL A 190 -5.78 -8.25 -9.26
N LYS A 191 -5.89 -9.02 -8.16
CA LYS A 191 -5.94 -10.48 -8.22
C LYS A 191 -6.98 -11.07 -7.29
N TRP A 192 -7.58 -12.15 -7.73
CA TRP A 192 -8.28 -13.07 -6.84
C TRP A 192 -7.26 -14.03 -6.21
N LEU A 193 -7.32 -14.17 -4.90
CA LEU A 193 -6.45 -15.06 -4.16
C LEU A 193 -7.29 -16.02 -3.29
N ASN A 194 -6.83 -17.26 -3.12
CA ASN A 194 -7.37 -18.13 -2.11
C ASN A 194 -6.88 -17.71 -0.71
N SER A 195 -7.51 -18.22 0.35
CA SER A 195 -7.22 -17.81 1.73
C SER A 195 -5.76 -17.96 2.12
N GLU A 196 -5.10 -19.02 1.69
CA GLU A 196 -3.69 -19.28 1.98
C GLU A 196 -2.80 -18.22 1.33
N ASN A 197 -3.03 -17.96 0.06
CA ASN A 197 -2.28 -16.95 -0.69
C ASN A 197 -2.54 -15.53 -0.17
N VAL A 198 -3.74 -15.22 0.34
CA VAL A 198 -3.99 -13.93 1.01
C VAL A 198 -3.07 -13.78 2.22
N ILE A 199 -3.01 -14.78 3.11
CA ILE A 199 -2.16 -14.72 4.31
C ILE A 199 -0.69 -14.56 3.92
N ASN A 200 -0.22 -15.30 2.92
CA ASN A 200 1.16 -15.27 2.47
C ASN A 200 1.56 -13.93 1.82
N ASN A 201 0.58 -13.17 1.32
CA ASN A 201 0.80 -11.86 0.70
C ASN A 201 0.61 -10.67 1.66
N ILE A 202 0.04 -10.88 2.85
CA ILE A 202 0.02 -9.86 3.90
C ILE A 202 1.38 -9.86 4.58
N ARG A 203 1.97 -8.68 4.74
CA ARG A 203 3.26 -8.56 5.42
C ARG A 203 3.11 -8.85 6.91
N ASP A 204 4.09 -9.55 7.49
CA ASP A 204 4.06 -10.01 8.90
C ASP A 204 3.91 -8.87 9.92
N ILE A 205 4.31 -7.66 9.54
CA ILE A 205 4.16 -6.47 10.38
C ILE A 205 2.71 -6.03 10.60
N TYR A 206 1.79 -6.46 9.71
CA TYR A 206 0.36 -6.14 9.82
C TYR A 206 -0.38 -7.23 10.59
N VAL A 207 0.00 -7.40 11.84
CA VAL A 207 -0.56 -8.45 12.72
C VAL A 207 -2.08 -8.32 12.82
N GLU A 208 -2.59 -7.10 13.00
CA GLU A 208 -4.02 -6.82 13.10
C GLU A 208 -4.78 -7.23 11.82
N ARG A 209 -4.17 -7.01 10.66
CA ARG A 209 -4.74 -7.38 9.35
C ARG A 209 -4.78 -8.90 9.18
N ILE A 210 -3.71 -9.58 9.56
CA ILE A 210 -3.63 -11.04 9.53
C ILE A 210 -4.71 -11.66 10.43
N GLU A 211 -4.84 -11.19 11.66
CA GLU A 211 -5.83 -11.69 12.61
C GLU A 211 -7.27 -11.37 12.17
N LEU A 212 -7.49 -10.18 11.60
CA LEU A 212 -8.77 -9.82 10.99
C LEU A 212 -9.15 -10.80 9.88
N PHE A 213 -8.20 -11.07 8.95
CA PHE A 213 -8.44 -11.98 7.84
C PHE A 213 -8.74 -13.39 8.31
N LYS A 214 -7.96 -13.96 9.24
CA LYS A 214 -8.21 -15.29 9.82
C LYS A 214 -9.59 -15.40 10.43
N ARG A 215 -10.05 -14.36 11.13
CA ARG A 215 -11.39 -14.31 11.71
C ARG A 215 -12.48 -14.30 10.64
N ILE A 216 -12.31 -13.51 9.58
CA ILE A 216 -13.25 -13.44 8.45
C ILE A 216 -13.28 -14.78 7.69
N ASP A 217 -12.13 -15.35 7.37
CA ASP A 217 -12.00 -16.63 6.67
C ASP A 217 -12.69 -17.77 7.42
N LYS A 218 -12.54 -17.80 8.74
CA LYS A 218 -13.25 -18.77 9.61
C LYS A 218 -14.78 -18.62 9.55
N ILE A 219 -15.28 -17.39 9.48
CA ILE A 219 -16.73 -17.12 9.36
C ILE A 219 -17.24 -17.59 7.99
N ILE A 220 -16.51 -17.26 6.92
CA ILE A 220 -16.86 -17.67 5.56
C ILE A 220 -16.89 -19.20 5.43
N LYS A 221 -15.86 -19.87 5.92
CA LYS A 221 -15.75 -21.34 5.87
C LYS A 221 -16.82 -22.07 6.67
N LYS A 222 -17.31 -21.48 7.75
CA LYS A 222 -18.43 -22.04 8.53
C LYS A 222 -19.80 -21.96 7.85
N LYS A 223 -19.87 -21.40 6.63
CA LYS A 223 -21.11 -21.18 5.87
C LYS A 223 -22.16 -20.29 6.57
N GLU A 224 -21.78 -19.56 7.62
CA GLU A 224 -22.70 -18.68 8.37
C GLU A 224 -23.17 -17.49 7.52
N LEU A 225 -22.57 -17.26 6.36
CA LEU A 225 -22.89 -16.16 5.43
C LEU A 225 -23.38 -16.65 4.06
N PHE A 226 -23.44 -17.96 3.82
CA PHE A 226 -23.80 -18.53 2.50
C PHE A 226 -25.04 -19.43 2.53
N ASN A 227 -25.70 -19.60 3.69
CA ASN A 227 -26.98 -20.31 3.83
C ASN A 227 -28.14 -19.34 3.76
#